data_bfd41f96b0ed6a51a2c104aa618f8fd5
#
_entry.id   bfd41f96b0ed6a51a2c104aa618f8fd5
#
_cell.length_a   1.000
_cell.length_b   1.000
_cell.length_c   1.000
_cell.angle_alpha   90.00
_cell.angle_beta   90.00
_cell.angle_gamma   90.00
#
_symmetry.space_group_name_H-M   'P 1'
#
loop_
_entity.id
_entity.type
_entity.pdbx_description
1 polymer ?
#
loop_
_entity_poly.entity_id
_entity_poly.type
_entity_poly.pdbx_seq_one_letter_code
_entity_poly.pdbx_strand_id
1 'polypeptide(L)'
;MKNSFLKAFNTLRGLVMVLFLSGCATSLHKNTPENMVFIVEGPFTMGFTIENDNEWGDMDEDPVHEVILDSYWMDKYEVTSTEFASFLNSHQSSAARFIEITPNVTVEYVDGKYRPRIGLENLPVNRVSWYGADAYCQWKGKRLPTEAEWEKAARGTDQRIFPWGDEFPNNSRVTFRRKFSKIGFKVMEPVNSMSQGVSPYGIHHMAGNVWEWVDDWFDGGAYEDPKTKNPKGPETGISKVLRGGNWYYKAYYMRTTYRFNERPDQFNIWQGFRCARH
;
A
#
# COMPACT_ATOMS: atom_id res chain seq x y z
N MET A 1 -79.30 41.53 -16.75
CA MET A 1 -80.04 40.58 -17.61
C MET A 1 -79.17 39.33 -17.81
N LYS A 2 -79.76 38.22 -17.37
CA LYS A 2 -79.56 36.83 -17.84
C LYS A 2 -78.16 36.14 -17.58
N ASN A 3 -78.19 35.28 -16.62
CA ASN A 3 -78.21 33.79 -16.67
C ASN A 3 -76.86 33.15 -16.94
N SER A 4 -76.24 32.56 -15.91
CA SER A 4 -76.39 31.15 -15.47
C SER A 4 -76.02 30.10 -16.53
N PHE A 5 -74.96 29.38 -16.25
CA PHE A 5 -74.95 27.90 -16.36
C PHE A 5 -73.71 27.30 -15.66
N LEU A 6 -73.98 26.57 -14.59
CA LEU A 6 -73.03 25.61 -13.97
C LEU A 6 -72.75 24.51 -14.96
N LYS A 7 -71.42 24.10 -15.05
CA LYS A 7 -71.08 22.75 -15.41
C LYS A 7 -69.95 22.27 -14.50
N ALA A 8 -70.34 21.28 -13.73
CA ALA A 8 -69.43 20.48 -12.91
C ALA A 8 -68.46 19.71 -13.80
N PHE A 9 -67.10 19.73 -13.47
CA PHE A 9 -66.16 18.79 -13.98
C PHE A 9 -65.61 17.99 -12.81
N ASN A 10 -65.89 16.69 -12.85
CA ASN A 10 -65.31 15.66 -12.00
C ASN A 10 -63.79 15.61 -12.19
N THR A 11 -63.02 15.91 -11.16
CA THR A 11 -61.60 15.65 -11.09
C THR A 11 -61.37 14.23 -10.55
N LEU A 12 -61.03 13.33 -11.46
CA LEU A 12 -60.53 12.00 -11.17
C LEU A 12 -59.13 12.16 -10.53
N ARG A 13 -59.01 11.94 -9.23
CA ARG A 13 -57.73 11.87 -8.53
C ARG A 13 -57.05 10.54 -8.88
N GLY A 14 -56.11 10.57 -9.82
CA GLY A 14 -55.19 9.48 -10.07
C GLY A 14 -54.19 9.36 -8.90
N LEU A 15 -54.32 8.28 -8.13
CA LEU A 15 -53.40 7.89 -7.09
C LEU A 15 -52.11 7.35 -7.77
N VAL A 16 -51.06 8.17 -7.85
CA VAL A 16 -49.74 7.70 -8.28
C VAL A 16 -49.11 6.96 -7.09
N MET A 17 -49.12 5.65 -7.17
CA MET A 17 -48.45 4.75 -6.24
C MET A 17 -46.93 4.76 -6.56
N VAL A 18 -46.17 5.56 -5.80
CA VAL A 18 -44.72 5.53 -5.86
C VAL A 18 -44.24 4.26 -5.14
N LEU A 19 -43.93 3.23 -5.92
CA LEU A 19 -43.23 2.06 -5.43
C LEU A 19 -41.78 2.46 -5.05
N PHE A 20 -41.54 2.63 -3.76
CA PHE A 20 -40.18 2.65 -3.23
C PHE A 20 -39.57 1.26 -3.41
N LEU A 21 -38.73 1.11 -4.41
CA LEU A 21 -37.78 -0.01 -4.50
C LEU A 21 -36.72 0.18 -3.42
N SER A 22 -37.03 -0.18 -2.17
CA SER A 22 -36.08 -0.47 -1.13
C SER A 22 -35.47 -1.86 -1.40
N GLY A 23 -34.52 -1.89 -2.31
CA GLY A 23 -33.86 -3.12 -2.71
C GLY A 23 -32.36 -3.04 -2.57
N CYS A 24 -31.81 -3.75 -1.59
CA CYS A 24 -30.42 -4.25 -1.52
C CYS A 24 -29.28 -3.23 -1.48
N ALA A 25 -29.19 -2.48 -0.37
CA ALA A 25 -27.91 -1.86 0.03
C ALA A 25 -27.29 -2.50 1.31
N THR A 26 -27.66 -3.73 1.66
CA THR A 26 -27.31 -4.31 2.97
C THR A 26 -26.50 -5.60 2.93
N SER A 27 -25.67 -5.84 1.88
CA SER A 27 -24.82 -7.06 1.89
C SER A 27 -23.32 -6.84 1.70
N LEU A 28 -22.84 -5.62 1.47
CA LEU A 28 -21.40 -5.37 1.25
C LEU A 28 -20.59 -5.13 2.54
N HIS A 29 -21.21 -4.98 3.71
CA HIS A 29 -20.48 -4.66 4.95
C HIS A 29 -20.10 -5.86 5.83
N LYS A 30 -20.49 -7.09 5.49
CA LYS A 30 -20.27 -8.25 6.38
C LYS A 30 -18.90 -8.93 6.28
N ASN A 31 -18.05 -8.60 5.30
CA ASN A 31 -16.76 -9.28 5.09
C ASN A 31 -15.59 -8.35 4.75
N THR A 32 -15.65 -7.06 5.09
CA THR A 32 -14.47 -6.19 4.94
C THR A 32 -13.42 -6.62 5.95
N PRO A 33 -12.24 -7.09 5.53
CA PRO A 33 -11.18 -7.43 6.46
C PRO A 33 -10.75 -6.19 7.24
N GLU A 34 -10.55 -6.35 8.54
CA GLU A 34 -10.10 -5.24 9.39
C GLU A 34 -8.79 -4.65 8.88
N ASN A 35 -8.72 -3.34 8.78
CA ASN A 35 -7.54 -2.58 8.31
C ASN A 35 -7.06 -2.91 6.89
N MET A 36 -7.93 -3.38 6.02
CA MET A 36 -7.63 -3.54 4.60
C MET A 36 -8.48 -2.64 3.72
N VAL A 37 -7.97 -2.31 2.55
CA VAL A 37 -8.63 -1.48 1.53
C VAL A 37 -8.86 -2.32 0.28
N PHE A 38 -10.05 -2.26 -0.26
CA PHE A 38 -10.42 -2.95 -1.50
C PHE A 38 -9.95 -2.15 -2.71
N ILE A 39 -9.16 -2.77 -3.56
CA ILE A 39 -8.73 -2.23 -4.84
C ILE A 39 -9.53 -2.93 -5.95
N VAL A 40 -10.30 -2.13 -6.67
CA VAL A 40 -11.17 -2.61 -7.75
C VAL A 40 -10.34 -3.13 -8.91
N GLU A 41 -10.81 -4.23 -9.52
CA GLU A 41 -10.25 -4.76 -10.75
C GLU A 41 -10.21 -3.73 -11.89
N GLY A 42 -9.38 -3.96 -12.88
CA GLY A 42 -9.30 -3.17 -14.09
C GLY A 42 -7.91 -2.67 -14.41
N PRO A 43 -7.78 -1.94 -15.54
CA PRO A 43 -6.51 -1.45 -16.03
C PRO A 43 -5.95 -0.28 -15.21
N PHE A 44 -4.64 -0.14 -15.24
CA PHE A 44 -3.93 1.07 -14.86
C PHE A 44 -2.63 1.16 -15.69
N THR A 45 -2.08 2.35 -15.79
CA THR A 45 -0.80 2.58 -16.44
C THR A 45 0.32 2.43 -15.42
N MET A 46 1.20 1.45 -15.64
CA MET A 46 2.38 1.14 -14.81
C MET A 46 3.63 1.72 -15.45
N GLY A 47 4.56 2.20 -14.61
CA GLY A 47 5.82 2.75 -15.08
C GLY A 47 5.82 4.28 -15.21
N PHE A 48 6.95 4.81 -15.60
CA PHE A 48 7.26 6.24 -15.69
C PHE A 48 6.88 6.83 -17.05
N THR A 49 6.38 8.08 -17.05
CA THR A 49 6.26 8.91 -18.26
C THR A 49 6.92 10.27 -18.05
N ILE A 50 7.69 10.74 -19.05
CA ILE A 50 8.32 12.08 -19.02
C ILE A 50 7.28 13.19 -18.79
N GLU A 51 6.10 13.04 -19.37
CA GLU A 51 5.01 14.01 -19.28
C GLU A 51 4.48 14.18 -17.85
N ASN A 52 4.43 13.10 -17.08
CA ASN A 52 3.88 13.11 -15.73
C ASN A 52 4.94 13.27 -14.64
N ASP A 53 6.11 12.65 -14.79
CA ASP A 53 7.12 12.56 -13.74
C ASP A 53 8.27 13.58 -13.87
N ASN A 54 8.14 14.61 -14.73
CA ASN A 54 9.08 15.73 -14.86
C ASN A 54 10.56 15.32 -15.04
N GLU A 55 10.85 14.37 -15.90
CA GLU A 55 12.22 13.86 -16.17
C GLU A 55 12.86 13.10 -14.99
N TRP A 56 12.08 12.65 -14.01
CA TRP A 56 12.59 11.94 -12.83
C TRP A 56 12.60 10.42 -12.96
N GLY A 57 12.27 9.83 -14.09
CA GLY A 57 12.25 8.39 -14.29
C GLY A 57 13.64 7.76 -14.40
N ASP A 58 13.73 6.50 -14.01
CA ASP A 58 14.87 5.63 -14.27
C ASP A 58 14.54 4.67 -15.42
N MET A 59 15.58 4.14 -16.09
CA MET A 59 15.42 3.24 -17.24
C MET A 59 14.68 1.93 -16.89
N ASP A 60 14.71 1.50 -15.65
CA ASP A 60 14.00 0.31 -15.18
C ASP A 60 12.52 0.55 -14.87
N GLU A 61 12.07 1.80 -14.96
CA GLU A 61 10.66 2.21 -14.88
C GLU A 61 10.00 2.37 -16.27
N ASP A 62 10.76 2.20 -17.35
CA ASP A 62 10.37 2.40 -18.75
C ASP A 62 10.45 1.06 -19.53
N PRO A 63 9.62 0.84 -20.56
CA PRO A 63 8.53 1.69 -21.03
C PRO A 63 7.27 1.62 -20.15
N VAL A 64 6.55 2.72 -20.13
CA VAL A 64 5.20 2.74 -19.57
C VAL A 64 4.29 1.77 -20.33
N HIS A 65 3.45 1.03 -19.61
CA HIS A 65 2.58 0.02 -20.18
C HIS A 65 1.27 -0.16 -19.40
N GLU A 66 0.26 -0.70 -20.07
CA GLU A 66 -1.01 -1.02 -19.42
C GLU A 66 -0.93 -2.37 -18.70
N VAL A 67 -1.38 -2.40 -17.45
CA VAL A 67 -1.54 -3.60 -16.64
C VAL A 67 -2.99 -3.73 -16.19
N ILE A 68 -3.56 -4.92 -16.33
CA ILE A 68 -4.90 -5.28 -15.87
C ILE A 68 -4.77 -6.16 -14.63
N LEU A 69 -5.29 -5.70 -13.50
CA LEU A 69 -5.34 -6.46 -12.26
C LEU A 69 -6.75 -6.91 -11.92
N ASP A 70 -6.89 -8.13 -11.42
CA ASP A 70 -8.09 -8.56 -10.72
C ASP A 70 -8.23 -7.79 -9.40
N SER A 71 -9.41 -7.78 -8.80
CA SER A 71 -9.62 -7.10 -7.51
C SER A 71 -8.86 -7.79 -6.38
N TYR A 72 -8.37 -6.99 -5.44
CA TYR A 72 -7.64 -7.49 -4.27
C TYR A 72 -7.82 -6.56 -3.07
N TRP A 73 -7.44 -7.05 -1.89
CA TRP A 73 -7.36 -6.27 -0.67
C TRP A 73 -5.89 -5.98 -0.36
N MET A 74 -5.60 -4.73 0.05
CA MET A 74 -4.28 -4.29 0.50
C MET A 74 -4.38 -3.82 1.95
N ASP A 75 -3.40 -4.14 2.79
CA ASP A 75 -3.30 -3.58 4.13
C ASP A 75 -3.24 -2.05 4.05
N LYS A 76 -4.08 -1.38 4.84
CA LYS A 76 -4.14 0.07 4.91
C LYS A 76 -2.86 0.68 5.47
N TYR A 77 -2.15 -0.08 6.29
CA TYR A 77 -0.96 0.32 7.01
C TYR A 77 0.18 -0.68 6.78
N GLU A 78 1.42 -0.22 6.98
CA GLU A 78 2.58 -1.08 7.12
C GLU A 78 2.42 -2.00 8.35
N VAL A 79 3.06 -3.17 8.34
CA VAL A 79 3.04 -4.08 9.50
C VAL A 79 3.78 -3.45 10.66
N THR A 80 3.13 -3.39 11.82
CA THR A 80 3.68 -2.78 13.03
C THR A 80 4.68 -3.67 13.75
N SER A 81 5.51 -3.05 14.59
CA SER A 81 6.43 -3.75 15.49
C SER A 81 5.71 -4.71 16.44
N THR A 82 4.52 -4.34 16.93
CA THR A 82 3.67 -5.19 17.79
C THR A 82 3.20 -6.45 17.06
N GLU A 83 2.69 -6.28 15.86
CA GLU A 83 2.18 -7.40 15.05
C GLU A 83 3.29 -8.39 14.68
N PHE A 84 4.44 -7.86 14.26
CA PHE A 84 5.58 -8.70 13.88
C PHE A 84 6.21 -9.41 15.09
N ALA A 85 6.29 -8.77 16.26
CA ALA A 85 6.73 -9.42 17.49
C ALA A 85 5.83 -10.60 17.88
N SER A 86 4.52 -10.48 17.69
CA SER A 86 3.57 -11.57 17.92
C SER A 86 3.81 -12.76 16.98
N PHE A 87 4.10 -12.50 15.70
CA PHE A 87 4.50 -13.52 14.74
C PHE A 87 5.79 -14.22 15.14
N LEU A 88 6.84 -13.47 15.52
CA LEU A 88 8.13 -14.03 15.93
C LEU A 88 7.98 -14.96 17.14
N ASN A 89 7.11 -14.65 18.08
CA ASN A 89 6.85 -15.48 19.24
C ASN A 89 6.23 -16.85 18.88
N SER A 90 5.49 -16.94 17.78
CA SER A 90 4.98 -18.21 17.27
C SER A 90 5.95 -18.95 16.35
N HIS A 91 7.08 -18.32 15.97
CA HIS A 91 8.06 -18.86 15.02
C HIS A 91 9.52 -18.71 15.51
N GLN A 92 9.76 -18.86 16.81
CA GLN A 92 11.05 -18.55 17.45
C GLN A 92 12.26 -19.28 16.81
N SER A 93 12.10 -20.53 16.40
CA SER A 93 13.17 -21.30 15.78
C SER A 93 13.66 -20.78 14.43
N SER A 94 12.83 -19.99 13.74
CA SER A 94 13.12 -19.41 12.44
C SER A 94 13.36 -17.90 12.48
N ALA A 95 13.26 -17.28 13.65
CA ALA A 95 13.25 -15.82 13.80
C ALA A 95 14.53 -15.15 13.24
N ALA A 96 15.70 -15.78 13.38
CA ALA A 96 16.95 -15.25 12.84
C ALA A 96 16.99 -15.16 11.30
N ARG A 97 16.12 -15.91 10.60
CA ARG A 97 15.93 -15.78 9.15
C ARG A 97 15.02 -14.61 8.80
N PHE A 98 14.16 -14.18 9.72
CA PHE A 98 13.07 -13.23 9.48
C PHE A 98 13.45 -11.80 9.85
N ILE A 99 14.24 -11.62 10.91
CA ILE A 99 14.60 -10.30 11.44
C ILE A 99 16.00 -10.32 12.05
N GLU A 100 16.70 -9.21 11.94
CA GLU A 100 17.99 -9.03 12.63
C GLU A 100 17.80 -8.17 13.89
N ILE A 101 18.00 -8.76 15.07
CA ILE A 101 17.85 -8.07 16.35
C ILE A 101 19.12 -7.28 16.66
N THR A 102 19.02 -5.95 16.55
CA THR A 102 20.11 -4.99 16.82
C THR A 102 19.56 -3.80 17.63
N PRO A 103 20.42 -2.89 18.12
CA PRO A 103 19.94 -1.64 18.78
C PRO A 103 19.04 -0.78 17.89
N ASN A 104 19.09 -0.95 16.57
CA ASN A 104 18.40 -0.11 15.58
C ASN A 104 17.16 -0.78 14.96
N VAL A 105 16.67 -1.86 15.55
CA VAL A 105 15.42 -2.51 15.18
C VAL A 105 14.31 -2.16 16.19
N THR A 106 13.07 -2.05 15.71
CA THR A 106 11.92 -1.65 16.54
C THR A 106 11.42 -2.76 17.47
N VAL A 107 11.87 -4.00 17.26
CA VAL A 107 11.57 -5.19 18.08
C VAL A 107 12.81 -5.58 18.90
N GLU A 108 12.61 -6.05 20.12
CA GLU A 108 13.67 -6.61 20.98
C GLU A 108 13.33 -8.01 21.45
N TYR A 109 14.36 -8.78 21.82
CA TYR A 109 14.22 -10.10 22.44
C TYR A 109 14.68 -10.03 23.90
N VAL A 110 13.74 -10.18 24.83
CA VAL A 110 13.98 -10.07 26.27
C VAL A 110 13.21 -11.15 27.00
N ASP A 111 13.84 -11.81 27.96
CA ASP A 111 13.24 -12.86 28.81
C ASP A 111 12.56 -13.97 27.99
N GLY A 112 13.20 -14.38 26.88
CA GLY A 112 12.71 -15.46 26.03
C GLY A 112 11.56 -15.08 25.09
N LYS A 113 11.22 -13.79 24.96
CA LYS A 113 10.13 -13.29 24.12
C LYS A 113 10.53 -12.12 23.25
N TYR A 114 9.95 -12.08 22.06
CA TYR A 114 9.98 -10.89 21.19
C TYR A 114 8.88 -9.92 21.63
N ARG A 115 9.22 -8.65 21.71
CA ARG A 115 8.28 -7.57 21.99
C ARG A 115 8.70 -6.29 21.25
N PRO A 116 7.76 -5.38 20.94
CA PRO A 116 8.16 -4.06 20.46
C PRO A 116 8.96 -3.34 21.55
N ARG A 117 9.93 -2.51 21.16
CA ARG A 117 10.56 -1.61 22.13
C ARG A 117 9.52 -0.61 22.64
N ILE A 118 9.66 -0.22 23.89
CA ILE A 118 8.74 0.71 24.56
C ILE A 118 8.63 2.01 23.76
N GLY A 119 7.41 2.40 23.41
CA GLY A 119 7.09 3.59 22.64
C GLY A 119 7.24 3.42 21.12
N LEU A 120 7.57 2.20 20.63
CA LEU A 120 7.71 1.90 19.19
C LEU A 120 6.64 0.91 18.71
N GLU A 121 5.61 0.65 19.50
CA GLU A 121 4.57 -0.36 19.26
C GLU A 121 3.88 -0.16 17.92
N ASN A 122 3.63 1.09 17.56
CA ASN A 122 2.86 1.51 16.37
C ASN A 122 3.75 1.98 15.21
N LEU A 123 5.07 1.88 15.35
CA LEU A 123 5.99 2.12 14.23
C LEU A 123 6.00 0.90 13.31
N PRO A 124 6.31 1.08 12.01
CA PRO A 124 6.55 -0.06 11.14
C PRO A 124 7.68 -0.92 11.69
N VAL A 125 7.54 -2.23 11.58
CA VAL A 125 8.68 -3.11 11.83
C VAL A 125 9.75 -2.82 10.79
N ASN A 126 11.00 -2.83 11.20
CA ASN A 126 12.15 -2.62 10.32
C ASN A 126 13.17 -3.76 10.45
N ARG A 127 14.19 -3.79 9.60
CA ARG A 127 15.21 -4.86 9.54
C ARG A 127 14.62 -6.26 9.34
N VAL A 128 13.56 -6.32 8.54
CA VAL A 128 12.89 -7.57 8.16
C VAL A 128 13.41 -8.03 6.82
N SER A 129 13.79 -9.31 6.69
CA SER A 129 14.11 -9.91 5.40
C SER A 129 12.84 -10.12 4.57
N TRP A 130 12.99 -10.29 3.24
CA TRP A 130 11.88 -10.69 2.40
C TRP A 130 11.20 -11.98 2.90
N TYR A 131 12.01 -12.95 3.35
CA TYR A 131 11.48 -14.20 3.92
C TYR A 131 10.64 -13.99 5.18
N GLY A 132 11.03 -13.02 6.02
CA GLY A 132 10.25 -12.65 7.21
C GLY A 132 8.94 -11.97 6.85
N ALA A 133 8.95 -11.10 5.86
CA ALA A 133 7.78 -10.42 5.35
C ALA A 133 6.77 -11.41 4.72
N ASP A 134 7.23 -12.31 3.85
CA ASP A 134 6.42 -13.34 3.22
C ASP A 134 5.84 -14.31 4.26
N ALA A 135 6.67 -14.84 5.17
CA ALA A 135 6.21 -15.75 6.22
C ALA A 135 5.18 -15.12 7.15
N TYR A 136 5.33 -13.83 7.48
CA TYR A 136 4.34 -13.10 8.27
C TYR A 136 3.00 -12.99 7.51
N CYS A 137 3.03 -12.57 6.24
CA CYS A 137 1.80 -12.45 5.47
C CYS A 137 1.09 -13.80 5.35
N GLN A 138 1.81 -14.89 5.09
CA GLN A 138 1.24 -16.25 5.07
C GLN A 138 0.65 -16.66 6.42
N TRP A 139 1.32 -16.36 7.53
CA TRP A 139 0.79 -16.62 8.88
C TRP A 139 -0.54 -15.90 9.14
N LYS A 140 -0.71 -14.70 8.55
CA LYS A 140 -1.97 -13.93 8.61
C LYS A 140 -3.02 -14.39 7.60
N GLY A 141 -2.76 -15.45 6.81
CA GLY A 141 -3.65 -15.87 5.71
C GLY A 141 -3.69 -14.87 4.55
N LYS A 142 -2.59 -14.15 4.37
CA LYS A 142 -2.35 -13.13 3.33
C LYS A 142 -1.12 -13.51 2.51
N ARG A 143 -0.66 -12.61 1.64
CA ARG A 143 0.58 -12.71 0.87
C ARG A 143 1.22 -11.33 0.76
N LEU A 144 2.46 -11.25 0.30
CA LEU A 144 2.99 -9.98 -0.17
C LEU A 144 2.20 -9.50 -1.41
N PRO A 145 2.05 -8.20 -1.63
CA PRO A 145 1.53 -7.68 -2.89
C PRO A 145 2.52 -7.96 -4.02
N THR A 146 2.02 -8.10 -5.25
CA THR A 146 2.91 -7.97 -6.41
C THR A 146 3.34 -6.52 -6.60
N GLU A 147 4.43 -6.29 -7.35
CA GLU A 147 4.90 -4.94 -7.67
C GLU A 147 3.80 -4.10 -8.34
N ALA A 148 3.08 -4.69 -9.29
CA ALA A 148 1.98 -4.04 -9.99
C ALA A 148 0.78 -3.73 -9.07
N GLU A 149 0.43 -4.61 -8.14
CA GLU A 149 -0.60 -4.34 -7.14
C GLU A 149 -0.18 -3.19 -6.22
N TRP A 150 1.08 -3.19 -5.79
CA TRP A 150 1.61 -2.13 -4.95
C TRP A 150 1.54 -0.78 -5.68
N GLU A 151 1.98 -0.70 -6.95
CA GLU A 151 1.97 0.53 -7.72
C GLU A 151 0.55 1.05 -7.96
N LYS A 152 -0.39 0.17 -8.36
CA LYS A 152 -1.81 0.56 -8.50
C LYS A 152 -2.39 1.10 -7.19
N ALA A 153 -2.09 0.46 -6.06
CA ALA A 153 -2.55 0.88 -4.74
C ALA A 153 -1.98 2.24 -4.32
N ALA A 154 -0.73 2.54 -4.71
CA ALA A 154 -0.07 3.82 -4.45
C ALA A 154 -0.54 4.93 -5.38
N ARG A 155 -0.66 4.64 -6.68
CA ARG A 155 -0.80 5.61 -7.76
C ARG A 155 -2.26 5.84 -8.20
N GLY A 156 -3.12 4.82 -8.08
CA GLY A 156 -4.44 4.83 -8.68
C GLY A 156 -4.37 4.58 -10.19
N THR A 157 -5.25 5.26 -10.94
CA THR A 157 -5.37 5.12 -12.40
C THR A 157 -5.12 6.42 -13.15
N ASP A 158 -4.74 7.49 -12.46
CA ASP A 158 -4.53 8.83 -13.01
C ASP A 158 -3.05 9.21 -13.20
N GLN A 159 -2.15 8.26 -13.03
CA GLN A 159 -0.70 8.39 -13.28
C GLN A 159 -0.01 9.46 -12.43
N ARG A 160 -0.51 9.73 -11.23
CA ARG A 160 0.08 10.69 -10.30
C ARG A 160 1.51 10.33 -9.89
N ILE A 161 2.35 11.33 -9.66
CA ILE A 161 3.76 11.15 -9.27
C ILE A 161 3.87 10.55 -7.87
N PHE A 162 3.15 11.11 -6.90
CA PHE A 162 3.14 10.69 -5.50
C PHE A 162 1.76 10.18 -5.09
N PRO A 163 1.63 9.41 -4.00
CA PRO A 163 0.33 8.90 -3.57
C PRO A 163 -0.74 9.97 -3.37
N TRP A 164 -0.39 11.18 -2.96
CA TRP A 164 -1.29 12.32 -2.75
C TRP A 164 -1.52 13.20 -3.99
N GLY A 165 -0.90 12.92 -5.13
CA GLY A 165 -0.93 13.73 -6.35
C GLY A 165 0.46 14.22 -6.75
N ASP A 166 0.54 15.34 -7.50
CA ASP A 166 1.79 15.79 -8.13
C ASP A 166 2.51 16.88 -7.34
N GLU A 167 1.93 17.33 -6.23
CA GLU A 167 2.57 18.34 -5.38
C GLU A 167 3.84 17.80 -4.71
N PHE A 168 4.90 18.61 -4.75
CA PHE A 168 6.20 18.24 -4.20
C PHE A 168 6.11 17.77 -2.73
N PRO A 169 6.85 16.71 -2.34
CA PRO A 169 6.85 16.17 -0.99
C PRO A 169 7.19 17.19 0.10
N ASN A 170 6.42 17.16 1.18
CA ASN A 170 6.66 17.96 2.39
C ASN A 170 6.42 17.14 3.65
N ASN A 171 6.83 17.67 4.80
CA ASN A 171 6.78 16.96 6.09
C ASN A 171 5.37 16.72 6.66
N SER A 172 4.31 17.27 6.08
CA SER A 172 2.93 16.97 6.48
C SER A 172 2.34 15.77 5.74
N ARG A 173 2.98 15.35 4.65
CA ARG A 173 2.52 14.26 3.77
C ARG A 173 3.39 13.03 3.83
N VAL A 174 4.71 13.20 4.02
CA VAL A 174 5.65 12.10 3.90
C VAL A 174 6.85 12.25 4.81
N THR A 175 7.35 11.11 5.27
CA THR A 175 8.56 10.98 6.08
C THR A 175 9.76 10.72 5.16
N PHE A 176 10.63 11.71 4.99
CA PHE A 176 11.79 11.65 4.10
C PHE A 176 12.92 12.57 4.56
N ARG A 177 14.14 12.38 4.02
CA ARG A 177 15.34 13.20 4.30
C ARG A 177 15.70 13.32 5.80
N ARG A 178 15.38 12.32 6.61
CA ARG A 178 15.71 12.27 8.04
C ARG A 178 17.03 11.52 8.27
N LYS A 179 17.66 11.72 9.41
CA LYS A 179 18.93 11.07 9.77
C LYS A 179 18.81 10.37 11.13
N PHE A 180 18.89 9.04 11.14
CA PHE A 180 18.78 8.21 12.33
C PHE A 180 19.79 8.62 13.42
N SER A 181 21.04 8.90 13.05
CA SER A 181 22.10 9.34 13.96
C SER A 181 21.76 10.62 14.74
N LYS A 182 20.79 11.41 14.26
CA LYS A 182 20.38 12.65 14.92
C LYS A 182 19.16 12.49 15.83
N ILE A 183 18.19 11.69 15.44
CA ILE A 183 16.86 11.63 16.07
C ILE A 183 16.37 10.21 16.41
N GLY A 184 17.23 9.19 16.19
CA GLY A 184 16.88 7.80 16.48
C GLY A 184 15.61 7.35 15.76
N PHE A 185 14.78 6.55 16.41
CA PHE A 185 13.53 6.03 15.85
C PHE A 185 12.48 7.08 15.44
N LYS A 186 12.65 8.35 15.88
CA LYS A 186 11.83 9.47 15.40
C LYS A 186 12.01 9.78 13.90
N VAL A 187 12.88 9.06 13.19
CA VAL A 187 12.94 9.09 11.73
C VAL A 187 11.70 8.47 11.09
N MET A 188 11.08 7.50 11.73
CA MET A 188 9.83 6.86 11.33
C MET A 188 8.64 7.51 12.02
N GLU A 189 7.47 7.34 11.43
CA GLU A 189 6.20 7.79 11.99
C GLU A 189 5.29 6.58 12.27
N PRO A 190 4.33 6.71 13.20
CA PRO A 190 3.30 5.69 13.38
C PRO A 190 2.58 5.36 12.08
N VAL A 191 2.31 4.08 11.85
CA VAL A 191 1.74 3.58 10.57
C VAL A 191 0.39 4.22 10.18
N ASN A 192 -0.34 4.78 11.12
CA ASN A 192 -1.63 5.45 10.92
C ASN A 192 -1.52 6.98 10.85
N SER A 193 -0.32 7.54 10.80
CA SER A 193 -0.08 8.98 10.70
C SER A 193 -0.08 9.48 9.24
N MET A 194 0.29 10.74 9.01
CA MET A 194 0.44 11.36 7.69
C MET A 194 -0.80 11.26 6.79
N SER A 195 -1.98 11.55 7.33
CA SER A 195 -3.26 11.45 6.61
C SER A 195 -3.37 12.32 5.35
N GLN A 196 -2.51 13.33 5.18
CA GLN A 196 -2.43 14.15 3.97
C GLN A 196 -1.60 13.50 2.86
N GLY A 197 -0.86 12.43 3.17
CA GLY A 197 -0.01 11.70 2.24
C GLY A 197 -0.58 10.36 1.79
N VAL A 198 -1.87 10.09 2.05
CA VAL A 198 -2.51 8.83 1.67
C VAL A 198 -2.69 8.70 0.16
N SER A 199 -2.75 7.45 -0.31
CA SER A 199 -3.04 7.13 -1.71
C SER A 199 -4.50 7.44 -2.08
N PRO A 200 -4.88 7.38 -3.39
CA PRO A 200 -6.27 7.57 -3.81
C PRO A 200 -7.26 6.61 -3.14
N TYR A 201 -6.76 5.48 -2.68
CA TYR A 201 -7.56 4.48 -1.96
C TYR A 201 -7.54 4.67 -0.43
N GLY A 202 -6.84 5.69 0.09
CA GLY A 202 -6.74 5.97 1.52
C GLY A 202 -5.72 5.09 2.26
N ILE A 203 -4.74 4.52 1.55
CA ILE A 203 -3.65 3.73 2.12
C ILE A 203 -2.53 4.68 2.58
N HIS A 204 -2.04 4.46 3.81
CA HIS A 204 -1.01 5.30 4.41
C HIS A 204 0.39 4.85 4.01
N HIS A 205 1.33 5.81 3.99
CA HIS A 205 2.77 5.58 3.81
C HIS A 205 3.16 4.81 2.53
N MET A 206 2.37 4.93 1.45
CA MET A 206 2.78 4.43 0.14
C MET A 206 3.94 5.27 -0.46
N ALA A 207 4.45 6.22 0.29
CA ALA A 207 5.69 6.94 0.05
C ALA A 207 6.36 7.27 1.39
N GLY A 208 7.68 7.09 1.48
CA GLY A 208 8.46 7.37 2.68
C GLY A 208 8.27 6.32 3.78
N ASN A 209 8.59 6.68 5.01
CA ASN A 209 8.60 5.83 6.18
C ASN A 209 9.59 4.66 6.04
N VAL A 210 9.18 3.50 5.53
CA VAL A 210 10.08 2.40 5.21
C VAL A 210 9.89 1.92 3.77
N TRP A 211 10.95 1.40 3.15
CA TRP A 211 10.84 0.61 1.93
C TRP A 211 9.98 -0.61 2.18
N GLU A 212 9.13 -0.98 1.23
CA GLU A 212 8.24 -2.11 1.35
C GLU A 212 8.59 -3.25 0.40
N TRP A 213 8.85 -4.43 0.97
CA TRP A 213 9.00 -5.64 0.19
C TRP A 213 7.73 -6.00 -0.55
N VAL A 214 7.90 -6.38 -1.83
CA VAL A 214 6.84 -7.00 -2.65
C VAL A 214 7.24 -8.41 -3.07
N ASP A 215 6.32 -9.15 -3.70
CA ASP A 215 6.55 -10.56 -4.04
C ASP A 215 7.54 -10.76 -5.19
N ASP A 216 7.65 -9.80 -6.10
CA ASP A 216 8.35 -9.93 -7.36
C ASP A 216 9.88 -10.01 -7.21
N TRP A 217 10.51 -10.85 -8.02
CA TRP A 217 11.93 -10.74 -8.29
C TRP A 217 12.19 -9.50 -9.15
N PHE A 218 13.28 -8.80 -8.86
CA PHE A 218 13.66 -7.63 -9.63
C PHE A 218 14.33 -8.04 -10.94
N ASP A 219 13.86 -7.44 -12.03
CA ASP A 219 14.48 -7.43 -13.34
C ASP A 219 14.36 -6.02 -13.91
N GLY A 220 15.49 -5.38 -14.27
CA GLY A 220 15.51 -4.02 -14.82
C GLY A 220 14.88 -3.93 -16.21
N GLY A 221 14.81 -5.05 -16.96
CA GLY A 221 14.17 -5.12 -18.29
C GLY A 221 12.74 -5.65 -18.27
N ALA A 222 12.14 -5.89 -17.09
CA ALA A 222 10.80 -6.50 -16.98
C ALA A 222 9.69 -5.74 -17.72
N TYR A 223 9.87 -4.45 -17.96
CA TYR A 223 8.90 -3.59 -18.63
C TYR A 223 9.06 -3.55 -20.16
N GLU A 224 10.15 -4.08 -20.73
CA GLU A 224 10.36 -4.14 -22.20
C GLU A 224 9.40 -5.12 -22.87
N ASP A 225 9.06 -6.25 -22.19
CA ASP A 225 8.07 -7.25 -22.67
C ASP A 225 7.10 -7.60 -21.52
N PRO A 226 6.23 -6.65 -21.14
CA PRO A 226 5.44 -6.79 -19.92
C PRO A 226 4.29 -7.77 -20.09
N LYS A 227 4.11 -8.62 -19.07
CA LYS A 227 2.85 -9.36 -18.91
C LYS A 227 1.77 -8.36 -18.48
N THR A 228 0.71 -8.25 -19.26
CA THR A 228 -0.34 -7.24 -19.06
C THR A 228 -1.40 -7.64 -18.04
N LYS A 229 -1.58 -8.94 -17.74
CA LYS A 229 -2.61 -9.40 -16.80
C LYS A 229 -1.99 -10.04 -15.57
N ASN A 230 -2.25 -9.44 -14.38
CA ASN A 230 -1.77 -9.91 -13.07
C ASN A 230 -0.27 -10.29 -13.09
N PRO A 231 0.64 -9.39 -13.51
CA PRO A 231 2.06 -9.70 -13.58
C PRO A 231 2.62 -10.01 -12.18
N LYS A 232 3.61 -10.90 -12.14
CA LYS A 232 4.30 -11.36 -10.92
C LYS A 232 5.82 -11.24 -11.02
N GLY A 233 6.28 -10.47 -12.00
CA GLY A 233 7.70 -10.41 -12.31
C GLY A 233 8.27 -11.74 -12.86
N PRO A 234 9.59 -11.88 -12.93
CA PRO A 234 10.25 -13.12 -13.34
C PRO A 234 10.09 -14.24 -12.29
N GLU A 235 10.19 -15.49 -12.72
CA GLU A 235 10.04 -16.65 -11.83
C GLU A 235 11.21 -16.79 -10.83
N THR A 236 12.39 -16.31 -11.21
CA THR A 236 13.61 -16.36 -10.39
C THR A 236 14.41 -15.07 -10.53
N GLY A 237 15.28 -14.78 -9.55
CA GLY A 237 16.13 -13.60 -9.58
C GLY A 237 17.18 -13.64 -8.47
N ILE A 238 17.97 -12.58 -8.37
CA ILE A 238 19.00 -12.39 -7.34
C ILE A 238 18.49 -11.50 -6.21
N SER A 239 17.66 -10.51 -6.55
CA SER A 239 17.09 -9.53 -5.62
C SER A 239 15.58 -9.42 -5.76
N LYS A 240 14.93 -9.03 -4.69
CA LYS A 240 13.48 -8.77 -4.60
C LYS A 240 13.21 -7.27 -4.72
N VAL A 241 12.07 -6.92 -5.28
CA VAL A 241 11.66 -5.53 -5.44
C VAL A 241 11.27 -4.92 -4.09
N LEU A 242 11.64 -3.65 -3.91
CA LEU A 242 11.25 -2.75 -2.84
C LEU A 242 10.59 -1.50 -3.42
N ARG A 243 9.54 -1.01 -2.78
CA ARG A 243 8.76 0.13 -3.28
C ARG A 243 8.57 1.20 -2.20
N GLY A 244 8.24 2.44 -2.60
CA GLY A 244 7.75 3.52 -1.77
C GLY A 244 8.78 4.50 -1.22
N GLY A 245 10.06 4.20 -1.27
CA GLY A 245 11.05 5.05 -0.61
C GLY A 245 11.09 4.86 0.90
N ASN A 246 11.87 5.67 1.60
CA ASN A 246 11.97 5.60 3.05
C ASN A 246 12.33 6.95 3.68
N TRP A 247 12.38 6.99 5.00
CA TRP A 247 12.68 8.19 5.80
C TRP A 247 14.03 8.85 5.50
N TYR A 248 15.01 8.15 4.91
CA TYR A 248 16.37 8.65 4.67
C TYR A 248 16.51 9.35 3.31
N TYR A 249 15.91 8.80 2.27
CA TYR A 249 16.10 9.24 0.89
C TYR A 249 15.41 10.58 0.56
N LYS A 250 15.73 11.11 -0.64
CA LYS A 250 15.18 12.38 -1.15
C LYS A 250 13.83 12.17 -1.82
N ALA A 251 13.14 13.26 -2.17
CA ALA A 251 11.85 13.27 -2.86
C ALA A 251 11.79 12.39 -4.12
N TYR A 252 12.86 12.33 -4.87
CA TYR A 252 13.01 11.48 -6.05
C TYR A 252 12.59 10.01 -5.81
N TYR A 253 12.96 9.46 -4.66
CA TYR A 253 12.69 8.07 -4.29
C TYR A 253 11.27 7.85 -3.75
N MET A 254 10.48 8.92 -3.59
CA MET A 254 9.11 8.85 -3.05
C MET A 254 8.05 8.69 -4.15
N ARG A 255 8.47 8.66 -5.42
CA ARG A 255 7.57 8.47 -6.57
C ARG A 255 6.90 7.11 -6.52
N THR A 256 5.66 7.04 -6.97
CA THR A 256 4.89 5.78 -7.02
C THR A 256 5.49 4.78 -8.00
N THR A 257 6.26 5.23 -8.98
CA THR A 257 6.92 4.43 -10.00
C THR A 257 8.30 3.94 -9.60
N TYR A 258 8.98 4.64 -8.65
CA TYR A 258 10.35 4.32 -8.32
C TYR A 258 10.52 2.88 -7.85
N ARG A 259 11.46 2.18 -8.49
CA ARG A 259 11.81 0.80 -8.21
C ARG A 259 13.14 0.72 -7.46
N PHE A 260 13.20 -0.08 -6.43
CA PHE A 260 14.44 -0.43 -5.75
C PHE A 260 14.51 -1.95 -5.58
N ASN A 261 15.68 -2.47 -5.30
CA ASN A 261 15.83 -3.91 -5.08
C ASN A 261 16.90 -4.21 -4.05
N GLU A 262 16.76 -5.35 -3.39
CA GLU A 262 17.74 -5.84 -2.43
C GLU A 262 17.70 -7.37 -2.38
N ARG A 263 18.76 -8.00 -1.97
CA ARG A 263 18.78 -9.45 -1.75
C ARG A 263 17.76 -9.85 -0.69
N PRO A 264 17.04 -10.98 -0.86
CA PRO A 264 15.94 -11.36 0.03
C PRO A 264 16.37 -11.69 1.47
N ASP A 265 17.67 -11.91 1.70
CA ASP A 265 18.27 -12.21 2.99
C ASP A 265 18.85 -10.98 3.72
N GLN A 266 18.72 -9.78 3.16
CA GLN A 266 19.25 -8.56 3.77
C GLN A 266 18.31 -7.95 4.81
N PHE A 267 18.91 -7.28 5.80
CA PHE A 267 18.23 -6.66 6.93
C PHE A 267 18.63 -5.19 7.05
N ASN A 268 17.95 -4.31 6.34
CA ASN A 268 18.24 -2.88 6.41
C ASN A 268 17.30 -2.13 7.35
N ILE A 269 17.81 -1.11 8.03
CA ILE A 269 17.09 -0.30 9.03
C ILE A 269 15.84 0.41 8.44
N TRP A 270 15.76 0.51 7.14
CA TRP A 270 14.70 1.22 6.39
C TRP A 270 13.77 0.28 5.62
N GLN A 271 13.80 -1.03 5.86
CA GLN A 271 12.97 -2.03 5.17
C GLN A 271 11.88 -2.57 6.10
N GLY A 272 10.66 -2.51 5.63
CA GLY A 272 9.45 -3.09 6.19
C GLY A 272 8.58 -3.69 5.09
N PHE A 273 7.27 -3.77 5.31
CA PHE A 273 6.33 -4.34 4.33
C PHE A 273 4.87 -4.13 4.75
N ARG A 274 3.97 -4.42 3.82
CA ARG A 274 2.53 -4.65 4.06
C ARG A 274 2.06 -5.88 3.31
N CYS A 275 0.87 -6.40 3.64
CA CYS A 275 0.32 -7.57 2.99
C CYS A 275 -0.86 -7.24 2.09
N ALA A 276 -1.15 -8.17 1.16
CA ALA A 276 -2.32 -8.19 0.30
C ALA A 276 -3.05 -9.55 0.39
N ARG A 277 -4.28 -9.62 -0.13
CA ARG A 277 -5.03 -10.87 -0.32
C ARG A 277 -6.08 -10.72 -1.41
N HIS A 278 -6.48 -11.82 -2.01
CA HIS A 278 -7.67 -11.91 -2.88
C HIS A 278 -8.93 -12.17 -2.07
#